data_3fc8b3dd469c0c2fb86d26f68f0b3738
#
_entry.id   3fc8b3dd469c0c2fb86d26f68f0b3738
#
_cell.length_a   1.000
_cell.length_b   1.000
_cell.length_c   1.000
_cell.angle_alpha   90.00
_cell.angle_beta   90.00
_cell.angle_gamma   90.00
#
_symmetry.space_group_name_H-M   'P 1'
#
loop_
_entity.id
_entity.type
_entity.pdbx_description
1 polymer ?
#
loop_
_entity_poly.entity_id
_entity_poly.type
_entity_poly.pdbx_seq_one_letter_code
_entity_poly.pdbx_strand_id
1 'polypeptide(L)'
;MMHASKAKRFEFSASSSMRGEDGKSKLLFLKLLLINVALVGVACSQIHTKTPEGKPVVMDQEEFSAYVEHVFRHHNSVVNELLFVTPSGLEASDDPVAKAEVKMDRACQPLNDIALASATGLSPDYWTKVKLADAVPECEAATRSLEKLFPQGHK
;
A
#
# COMPACT_ATOMS: atom_id res chain seq x y z
N MET A 1 -20.35 -36.57 49.05
CA MET A 1 -20.43 -35.28 49.74
C MET A 1 -20.60 -34.20 48.67
N MET A 2 -21.85 -33.71 48.51
CA MET A 2 -22.28 -32.76 47.51
C MET A 2 -22.12 -31.32 48.09
N HIS A 3 -21.35 -30.47 47.44
CA HIS A 3 -21.38 -29.03 47.75
C HIS A 3 -22.08 -28.30 46.62
N ALA A 4 -23.28 -27.83 46.89
CA ALA A 4 -24.07 -26.98 46.06
C ALA A 4 -23.55 -25.54 46.13
N SER A 5 -23.11 -24.98 45.01
CA SER A 5 -22.72 -23.57 44.89
C SER A 5 -23.90 -22.73 44.48
N LYS A 6 -24.30 -21.83 45.35
CA LYS A 6 -25.41 -20.90 45.22
C LYS A 6 -25.09 -19.80 44.21
N ALA A 7 -25.77 -19.80 43.09
CA ALA A 7 -25.75 -18.68 42.13
C ALA A 7 -26.54 -17.48 42.69
N LYS A 8 -25.85 -16.37 42.93
CA LYS A 8 -26.50 -15.07 43.26
C LYS A 8 -27.02 -14.44 41.98
N ARG A 9 -28.33 -14.36 41.88
CA ARG A 9 -29.02 -13.62 40.83
C ARG A 9 -28.88 -12.12 41.15
N PHE A 10 -28.20 -11.39 40.28
CA PHE A 10 -28.10 -9.93 40.34
C PHE A 10 -29.30 -9.37 39.59
N GLU A 11 -30.34 -8.94 40.31
CA GLU A 11 -31.44 -8.20 39.72
C GLU A 11 -31.03 -6.76 39.50
N PHE A 12 -30.85 -6.40 38.25
CA PHE A 12 -30.62 -5.01 37.83
C PHE A 12 -32.01 -4.34 37.69
N SER A 13 -32.43 -3.67 38.74
CA SER A 13 -33.62 -2.84 38.74
C SER A 13 -33.33 -1.55 37.98
N ALA A 14 -33.64 -1.51 36.69
CA ALA A 14 -33.59 -0.29 35.91
C ALA A 14 -34.95 0.44 36.01
N SER A 15 -35.08 1.25 37.06
CA SER A 15 -36.12 2.26 37.16
C SER A 15 -35.65 3.50 36.38
N SER A 16 -36.02 3.59 35.11
CA SER A 16 -35.84 4.83 34.31
C SER A 16 -37.17 5.46 34.05
N SER A 17 -37.66 6.23 35.02
CA SER A 17 -38.65 7.27 34.78
C SER A 17 -37.92 8.45 34.09
N MET A 18 -37.92 8.50 32.79
CA MET A 18 -37.64 9.71 32.02
C MET A 18 -38.90 10.16 31.29
N ARG A 19 -39.60 11.04 32.00
CA ARG A 19 -40.76 11.79 31.50
C ARG A 19 -40.21 12.93 30.62
N GLY A 20 -40.69 13.00 29.43
CA GLY A 20 -40.71 14.01 28.39
C GLY A 20 -40.17 15.40 28.67
N GLU A 21 -39.17 15.75 27.94
CA GLU A 21 -38.80 17.09 27.46
C GLU A 21 -37.47 16.97 26.73
N ASP A 22 -37.42 16.47 25.53
CA ASP A 22 -36.13 16.55 24.88
C ASP A 22 -36.11 16.17 23.39
N GLY A 23 -37.21 16.38 22.68
CA GLY A 23 -37.16 16.25 21.21
C GLY A 23 -36.12 17.16 20.56
N LYS A 24 -35.96 18.36 21.10
CA LYS A 24 -34.98 19.34 20.61
C LYS A 24 -33.54 18.99 21.01
N SER A 25 -33.34 18.49 22.22
CA SER A 25 -32.02 18.07 22.71
C SER A 25 -31.53 16.83 21.97
N LYS A 26 -32.38 15.81 21.77
CA LYS A 26 -32.05 14.61 20.99
C LYS A 26 -31.70 14.94 19.53
N LEU A 27 -32.44 15.87 18.94
CA LEU A 27 -32.18 16.33 17.57
C LEU A 27 -30.85 17.09 17.47
N LEU A 28 -30.51 17.88 18.51
CA LEU A 28 -29.24 18.58 18.60
C LEU A 28 -28.08 17.62 18.78
N PHE A 29 -28.22 16.62 19.68
CA PHE A 29 -27.21 15.57 19.85
C PHE A 29 -27.02 14.73 18.57
N LEU A 30 -28.10 14.38 17.89
CA LEU A 30 -28.01 13.64 16.63
C LEU A 30 -27.29 14.46 15.55
N LYS A 31 -27.57 15.76 15.45
CA LYS A 31 -26.87 16.64 14.52
C LYS A 31 -25.38 16.79 14.89
N LEU A 32 -25.07 16.92 16.18
CA LEU A 32 -23.69 17.00 16.62
C LEU A 32 -22.92 15.70 16.35
N LEU A 33 -23.56 14.56 16.54
CA LEU A 33 -23.01 13.24 16.25
C LEU A 33 -22.74 13.06 14.74
N LEU A 34 -23.69 13.48 13.90
CA LEU A 34 -23.54 13.43 12.44
C LEU A 34 -22.42 14.35 11.93
N ILE A 35 -22.26 15.54 12.54
CA ILE A 35 -21.17 16.45 12.19
C ILE A 35 -19.82 15.86 12.59
N ASN A 36 -19.71 15.22 13.76
CA ASN A 36 -18.48 14.57 14.19
C ASN A 36 -18.12 13.38 13.30
N VAL A 37 -19.12 12.56 12.88
CA VAL A 37 -18.90 11.45 11.94
C VAL A 37 -18.45 11.96 10.56
N ALA A 38 -19.00 13.08 10.09
CA ALA A 38 -18.59 13.69 8.82
C ALA A 38 -17.16 14.26 8.87
N LEU A 39 -16.72 14.79 10.01
CA LEU A 39 -15.36 15.32 10.19
C LEU A 39 -14.28 14.22 10.25
N VAL A 40 -14.62 13.02 10.72
CA VAL A 40 -13.67 11.89 10.78
C VAL A 40 -13.47 11.25 9.40
N GLY A 41 -14.41 11.43 8.46
CA GLY A 41 -14.36 10.83 7.11
C GLY A 41 -13.36 11.48 6.14
N VAL A 42 -12.73 12.60 6.48
CA VAL A 42 -11.74 13.31 5.63
C VAL A 42 -10.32 13.13 6.17
N ALA A 43 -10.03 12.03 6.82
CA ALA A 43 -8.64 11.63 7.02
C ALA A 43 -8.08 11.23 5.65
N CYS A 44 -7.53 12.21 4.91
CA CYS A 44 -6.70 11.96 3.74
C CYS A 44 -5.70 10.89 4.14
N SER A 45 -5.79 9.70 3.53
CA SER A 45 -4.84 8.62 3.76
C SER A 45 -3.51 9.05 3.16
N GLN A 46 -2.67 9.68 3.96
CA GLN A 46 -1.31 10.03 3.57
C GLN A 46 -0.47 8.76 3.52
N ILE A 47 0.23 8.58 2.42
CA ILE A 47 1.12 7.45 2.20
C ILE A 47 2.54 7.93 2.44
N HIS A 48 3.16 7.38 3.47
CA HIS A 48 4.57 7.63 3.77
C HIS A 48 5.42 6.66 2.95
N THR A 49 6.26 7.21 2.09
CA THR A 49 7.18 6.46 1.23
C THR A 49 8.55 7.15 1.19
N LYS A 50 9.40 6.76 0.25
CA LYS A 50 10.73 7.33 0.05
C LYS A 50 10.92 7.66 -1.41
N THR A 51 11.88 8.55 -1.72
CA THR A 51 12.41 8.67 -3.08
C THR A 51 13.36 7.50 -3.38
N PRO A 52 13.74 7.26 -4.65
CA PRO A 52 14.76 6.27 -5.02
C PRO A 52 16.10 6.48 -4.31
N GLU A 53 16.39 7.71 -3.88
CA GLU A 53 17.59 8.09 -3.12
C GLU A 53 17.41 7.88 -1.60
N GLY A 54 16.27 7.34 -1.15
CA GLY A 54 15.99 7.03 0.24
C GLY A 54 15.47 8.20 1.09
N LYS A 55 15.13 9.35 0.49
CA LYS A 55 14.58 10.50 1.23
C LYS A 55 13.11 10.27 1.54
N PRO A 56 12.66 10.47 2.79
CA PRO A 56 11.25 10.30 3.14
C PRO A 56 10.40 11.34 2.42
N VAL A 57 9.25 10.91 1.92
CA VAL A 57 8.24 11.75 1.25
C VAL A 57 6.85 11.28 1.66
N VAL A 58 5.91 12.22 1.68
CA VAL A 58 4.50 11.95 1.97
C VAL A 58 3.72 12.32 0.71
N MET A 59 2.92 11.39 0.23
CA MET A 59 2.08 11.52 -0.95
C MET A 59 0.62 11.28 -0.58
N ASP A 60 -0.30 11.90 -1.28
CA ASP A 60 -1.69 11.46 -1.25
C ASP A 60 -1.89 10.20 -2.12
N GLN A 61 -3.10 9.67 -2.12
CA GLN A 61 -3.39 8.42 -2.83
C GLN A 61 -3.24 8.57 -4.36
N GLU A 62 -3.60 9.72 -4.91
CA GLU A 62 -3.52 10.00 -6.35
C GLU A 62 -2.06 10.15 -6.79
N GLU A 63 -1.29 10.93 -6.05
CA GLU A 63 0.14 11.11 -6.27
C GLU A 63 0.90 9.78 -6.19
N PHE A 64 0.60 8.97 -5.17
CA PHE A 64 1.24 7.67 -5.03
C PHE A 64 0.84 6.69 -6.14
N SER A 65 -0.42 6.71 -6.57
CA SER A 65 -0.88 5.88 -7.69
C SER A 65 -0.18 6.26 -9.00
N ALA A 66 -0.02 7.55 -9.27
CA ALA A 66 0.72 8.04 -10.43
C ALA A 66 2.22 7.66 -10.35
N TYR A 67 2.80 7.69 -9.15
CA TYR A 67 4.17 7.26 -8.93
C TYR A 67 4.36 5.76 -9.19
N VAL A 68 3.46 4.91 -8.68
CA VAL A 68 3.45 3.47 -8.95
C VAL A 68 3.39 3.19 -10.45
N GLU A 69 2.46 3.85 -11.16
CA GLU A 69 2.31 3.69 -12.60
C GLU A 69 3.56 4.13 -13.37
N HIS A 70 4.15 5.24 -12.99
CA HIS A 70 5.40 5.73 -13.59
C HIS A 70 6.52 4.70 -13.44
N VAL A 71 6.75 4.20 -12.23
CA VAL A 71 7.79 3.21 -11.95
C VAL A 71 7.54 1.90 -12.70
N PHE A 72 6.29 1.43 -12.73
CA PHE A 72 5.93 0.23 -13.47
C PHE A 72 6.20 0.35 -14.98
N ARG A 73 5.83 1.47 -15.59
CA ARG A 73 6.10 1.75 -17.01
C ARG A 73 7.59 1.83 -17.30
N HIS A 74 8.34 2.54 -16.45
CA HIS A 74 9.79 2.66 -16.57
C HIS A 74 10.47 1.30 -16.46
N HIS A 75 10.13 0.50 -15.44
CA HIS A 75 10.62 -0.88 -15.30
C HIS A 75 10.38 -1.72 -16.57
N ASN A 76 9.15 -1.74 -17.08
CA ASN A 76 8.83 -2.50 -18.31
C ASN A 76 9.60 -2.00 -19.53
N SER A 77 9.84 -0.68 -19.63
CA SER A 77 10.66 -0.11 -20.72
C SER A 77 12.09 -0.62 -20.67
N VAL A 78 12.69 -0.62 -19.47
CA VAL A 78 14.06 -1.10 -19.25
C VAL A 78 14.19 -2.60 -19.48
N VAL A 79 13.21 -3.41 -19.06
CA VAL A 79 13.15 -4.85 -19.36
C VAL A 79 13.09 -5.09 -20.88
N ASN A 80 12.26 -4.34 -21.59
CA ASN A 80 12.19 -4.46 -23.06
C ASN A 80 13.51 -4.06 -23.71
N GLU A 81 14.17 -3.00 -23.26
CA GLU A 81 15.48 -2.58 -23.79
C GLU A 81 16.54 -3.67 -23.54
N LEU A 82 16.54 -4.28 -22.37
CA LEU A 82 17.45 -5.36 -22.02
C LEU A 82 17.41 -6.52 -23.01
N LEU A 83 16.22 -6.88 -23.50
CA LEU A 83 16.05 -7.95 -24.51
C LEU A 83 16.74 -7.65 -25.82
N PHE A 84 16.94 -6.38 -26.16
CA PHE A 84 17.65 -5.97 -27.39
C PHE A 84 19.16 -5.82 -27.20
N VAL A 85 19.61 -5.49 -25.97
CA VAL A 85 21.02 -5.19 -25.69
C VAL A 85 21.80 -6.43 -25.24
N THR A 86 21.08 -7.43 -24.68
CA THR A 86 21.72 -8.66 -24.20
C THR A 86 21.54 -9.76 -25.23
N PRO A 87 22.57 -10.10 -26.03
CA PRO A 87 22.49 -11.25 -26.92
C PRO A 87 22.26 -12.51 -26.11
N SER A 88 21.32 -13.35 -26.54
CA SER A 88 21.01 -14.64 -25.95
C SER A 88 22.29 -15.48 -25.81
N GLY A 89 22.82 -15.63 -24.61
CA GLY A 89 24.01 -16.45 -24.38
C GLY A 89 25.00 -15.94 -23.32
N LEU A 90 24.78 -14.77 -22.73
CA LEU A 90 25.65 -14.30 -21.63
C LEU A 90 25.18 -14.89 -20.29
N GLU A 91 25.36 -16.19 -20.09
CA GLU A 91 25.26 -16.86 -18.79
C GLU A 91 26.54 -16.66 -17.95
N ALA A 92 27.21 -15.52 -18.07
CA ALA A 92 28.35 -15.22 -17.20
C ALA A 92 27.80 -14.76 -15.84
N SER A 93 27.88 -15.63 -14.84
CA SER A 93 27.45 -15.36 -13.44
C SER A 93 28.12 -14.15 -12.79
N ASP A 94 29.14 -13.59 -13.44
CA ASP A 94 29.90 -12.41 -12.98
C ASP A 94 29.60 -11.13 -13.76
N ASP A 95 28.72 -11.18 -14.77
CA ASP A 95 28.32 -10.01 -15.54
C ASP A 95 27.59 -8.98 -14.64
N PRO A 96 28.01 -7.72 -14.61
CA PRO A 96 27.37 -6.67 -13.84
C PRO A 96 25.91 -6.41 -14.27
N VAL A 97 25.60 -6.59 -15.56
CA VAL A 97 24.22 -6.44 -16.08
C VAL A 97 23.34 -7.54 -15.51
N ALA A 98 23.78 -8.81 -15.57
CA ALA A 98 23.02 -9.94 -15.04
C ALA A 98 22.77 -9.81 -13.52
N LYS A 99 23.76 -9.33 -12.75
CA LYS A 99 23.60 -9.06 -11.32
C LYS A 99 22.60 -7.93 -11.04
N ALA A 100 22.63 -6.88 -11.85
CA ALA A 100 21.71 -5.75 -11.73
C ALA A 100 20.27 -6.16 -12.12
N GLU A 101 20.12 -7.00 -13.14
CA GLU A 101 18.84 -7.57 -13.55
C GLU A 101 18.19 -8.38 -12.43
N VAL A 102 18.91 -9.33 -11.83
CA VAL A 102 18.41 -10.13 -10.69
C VAL A 102 18.02 -9.24 -9.51
N LYS A 103 18.78 -8.17 -9.26
CA LYS A 103 18.47 -7.22 -8.21
C LYS A 103 17.20 -6.43 -8.52
N MET A 104 17.02 -5.99 -9.78
CA MET A 104 15.84 -5.28 -10.25
C MET A 104 14.61 -6.17 -10.16
N ASP A 105 14.67 -7.40 -10.69
CA ASP A 105 13.57 -8.37 -10.62
C ASP A 105 13.06 -8.56 -9.19
N ARG A 106 13.99 -8.78 -8.25
CA ARG A 106 13.64 -8.96 -6.85
C ARG A 106 13.00 -7.72 -6.25
N ALA A 107 13.51 -6.54 -6.55
CA ALA A 107 12.98 -5.27 -6.04
C ALA A 107 11.61 -4.95 -6.64
N CYS A 108 11.37 -5.29 -7.91
CA CYS A 108 10.13 -5.01 -8.62
C CYS A 108 9.06 -6.09 -8.45
N GLN A 109 9.38 -7.25 -7.88
CA GLN A 109 8.42 -8.35 -7.69
C GLN A 109 7.10 -7.92 -7.04
N PRO A 110 7.07 -7.11 -5.95
CA PRO A 110 5.79 -6.68 -5.36
C PRO A 110 4.92 -5.85 -6.30
N LEU A 111 5.51 -5.07 -7.21
CA LEU A 111 4.78 -4.32 -8.24
C LEU A 111 4.17 -5.28 -9.26
N ASN A 112 4.94 -6.25 -9.73
CA ASN A 112 4.51 -7.25 -10.71
C ASN A 112 3.37 -8.11 -10.15
N ASP A 113 3.46 -8.51 -8.87
CA ASP A 113 2.41 -9.29 -8.18
C ASP A 113 1.10 -8.51 -8.12
N ILE A 114 1.15 -7.20 -7.84
CA ILE A 114 -0.04 -6.33 -7.81
C ILE A 114 -0.61 -6.13 -9.22
N ALA A 115 0.25 -5.91 -10.21
CA ALA A 115 -0.20 -5.76 -11.59
C ALA A 115 -0.90 -7.03 -12.08
N LEU A 116 -0.35 -8.20 -11.77
CA LEU A 116 -0.96 -9.50 -12.10
C LEU A 116 -2.30 -9.70 -11.36
N ALA A 117 -2.36 -9.42 -10.06
CA ALA A 117 -3.60 -9.50 -9.29
C ALA A 117 -4.69 -8.60 -9.89
N SER A 118 -4.34 -7.35 -10.23
CA SER A 118 -5.26 -6.41 -10.85
C SER A 118 -5.75 -6.88 -12.23
N ALA A 119 -4.86 -7.44 -13.05
CA ALA A 119 -5.20 -7.99 -14.36
C ALA A 119 -6.13 -9.21 -14.28
N THR A 120 -6.06 -9.97 -13.21
CA THR A 120 -6.92 -11.15 -12.94
C THR A 120 -8.19 -10.81 -12.16
N GLY A 121 -8.45 -9.52 -11.89
CA GLY A 121 -9.62 -9.05 -11.14
C GLY A 121 -9.55 -9.30 -9.63
N LEU A 122 -8.39 -9.66 -9.12
CA LEU A 122 -8.15 -9.82 -7.70
C LEU A 122 -7.76 -8.46 -7.08
N SER A 123 -8.35 -8.12 -5.94
CA SER A 123 -7.92 -6.96 -5.17
C SER A 123 -6.76 -7.34 -4.28
N PRO A 124 -5.61 -6.62 -4.36
CA PRO A 124 -4.51 -6.83 -3.43
C PRO A 124 -4.95 -6.65 -1.98
N ASP A 125 -4.45 -7.49 -1.09
CA ASP A 125 -4.72 -7.36 0.34
C ASP A 125 -4.09 -6.09 0.94
N TYR A 126 -4.51 -5.77 2.16
CA TYR A 126 -4.01 -4.57 2.86
C TYR A 126 -2.49 -4.58 3.03
N TRP A 127 -1.92 -5.72 3.40
CA TRP A 127 -0.48 -5.84 3.66
C TRP A 127 0.35 -5.69 2.39
N THR A 128 -0.16 -6.18 1.28
CA THR A 128 0.45 -5.98 -0.05
C THR A 128 0.48 -4.50 -0.42
N LYS A 129 -0.60 -3.75 -0.16
CA LYS A 129 -0.65 -2.30 -0.37
C LYS A 129 0.33 -1.54 0.53
N VAL A 130 0.47 -1.93 1.79
CA VAL A 130 1.45 -1.32 2.73
C VAL A 130 2.88 -1.56 2.26
N LYS A 131 3.21 -2.78 1.84
CA LYS A 131 4.54 -3.10 1.32
C LYS A 131 4.90 -2.31 0.06
N LEU A 132 3.90 -1.91 -0.72
CA LEU A 132 4.10 -1.16 -1.95
C LEU A 132 4.78 0.20 -1.69
N ALA A 133 4.48 0.85 -0.57
CA ALA A 133 5.07 2.14 -0.22
C ALA A 133 6.60 2.08 -0.07
N ASP A 134 7.14 0.93 0.34
CA ASP A 134 8.59 0.70 0.40
C ASP A 134 9.14 0.09 -0.90
N ALA A 135 8.39 -0.80 -1.55
CA ALA A 135 8.84 -1.53 -2.72
C ALA A 135 8.96 -0.66 -3.99
N VAL A 136 8.07 0.33 -4.16
CA VAL A 136 8.09 1.20 -5.36
C VAL A 136 9.40 1.96 -5.51
N PRO A 137 9.90 2.70 -4.49
CA PRO A 137 11.18 3.39 -4.61
C PRO A 137 12.37 2.42 -4.74
N GLU A 138 12.31 1.23 -4.16
CA GLU A 138 13.37 0.22 -4.30
C GLU A 138 13.41 -0.33 -5.73
N CYS A 139 12.24 -0.61 -6.32
CA CYS A 139 12.12 -1.00 -7.73
C CYS A 139 12.67 0.10 -8.66
N GLU A 140 12.30 1.36 -8.44
CA GLU A 140 12.80 2.47 -9.24
C GLU A 140 14.33 2.62 -9.14
N ALA A 141 14.89 2.55 -7.92
CA ALA A 141 16.33 2.63 -7.71
C ALA A 141 17.09 1.49 -8.39
N ALA A 142 16.56 0.27 -8.34
CA ALA A 142 17.15 -0.89 -8.99
C ALA A 142 17.05 -0.80 -10.52
N THR A 143 15.91 -0.37 -11.06
CA THR A 143 15.69 -0.13 -12.49
C THR A 143 16.65 0.91 -13.04
N ARG A 144 16.78 2.06 -12.40
CA ARG A 144 17.75 3.10 -12.77
C ARG A 144 19.20 2.62 -12.68
N SER A 145 19.49 1.70 -11.78
CA SER A 145 20.84 1.14 -11.63
C SER A 145 21.19 0.22 -12.78
N LEU A 146 20.24 -0.59 -13.27
CA LEU A 146 20.40 -1.42 -14.45
C LEU A 146 20.53 -0.56 -15.72
N GLU A 147 19.65 0.42 -15.90
CA GLU A 147 19.64 1.32 -17.07
C GLU A 147 20.99 2.02 -17.28
N LYS A 148 21.69 2.39 -16.20
CA LYS A 148 23.03 3.00 -16.25
C LYS A 148 24.11 2.08 -16.81
N LEU A 149 23.88 0.78 -16.81
CA LEU A 149 24.82 -0.21 -17.37
C LEU A 149 24.65 -0.41 -18.86
N PHE A 150 23.57 0.10 -19.45
CA PHE A 150 23.35 0.02 -20.88
C PHE A 150 24.35 0.91 -21.65
N PRO A 151 24.81 0.47 -22.83
CA PRO A 151 25.64 1.31 -23.68
C PRO A 151 24.85 2.58 -24.08
N GLN A 152 25.40 3.76 -23.76
CA GLN A 152 24.80 5.07 -24.07
C GLN A 152 24.85 5.38 -25.58
N GLY A 153 24.24 4.54 -26.41
CA GLY A 153 24.36 4.62 -27.87
C GLY A 153 23.05 4.62 -28.68
N HIS A 154 21.91 4.44 -28.03
CA HIS A 154 20.61 4.34 -28.72
C HIS A 154 19.61 5.40 -28.21
N LYS A 155 19.95 6.68 -28.40
CA LYS A 155 18.94 7.76 -28.40
C LYS A 155 18.72 8.28 -29.80
#